data_2c07728aa7ca7ba116576c1201d0b1a4
#
_entry.id   2c07728aa7ca7ba116576c1201d0b1a4
#
_cell.length_a   1.000
_cell.length_b   1.000
_cell.length_c   1.000
_cell.angle_alpha   90.00
_cell.angle_beta   90.00
_cell.angle_gamma   90.00
#
_symmetry.space_group_name_H-M   'P 1'
#
loop_
_entity.id
_entity.type
_entity.pdbx_description
1 polymer ?
#
loop_
_entity_poly.entity_id
_entity_poly.type
_entity_poly.pdbx_seq_one_letter_code
_entity_poly.pdbx_strand_id
1 'polypeptide(L)'
;TQVYNGLAGLFIVADEEEDILELPTGDYDIPLVIQDRSFDEDNQLVYISGGMMSQMMTQMMGFLGDNILINGNNEFTLDVETRAYRLRLLNGSNFRVYKLGWDDNTPLTVIGTDGGLLETPIDRPYVTLSPGERVDLWVDFSSYSVGSQLTLKSLPFTGVEMGGTMMGGMEMPETTTLPQGTEYPILTVNVVKESADTLSLPDQLSTIERYQASDAVNSESPRVFEIAMINEIWTLNGYSYEMDAVAENEIVKAGTLEVWEFV
;
A
#
# COMPACT_ATOMS: atom_id res chain seq x y z
N THR A 1 3.33 2.26 16.49
CA THR A 1 3.37 1.13 17.44
C THR A 1 2.10 0.32 17.46
N GLN A 2 0.89 0.91 17.45
CA GLN A 2 -0.37 0.16 17.46
C GLN A 2 -0.54 -0.69 16.19
N VAL A 3 -0.26 -0.12 15.01
CA VAL A 3 -0.28 -0.84 13.74
C VAL A 3 0.70 -2.02 13.77
N TYR A 4 1.92 -1.80 14.29
CA TYR A 4 2.91 -2.87 14.44
C TYR A 4 2.42 -4.00 15.38
N ASN A 5 1.67 -3.67 16.42
CA ASN A 5 1.07 -4.66 17.33
C ASN A 5 -0.19 -5.36 16.78
N GLY A 6 -0.50 -5.16 15.49
CA GLY A 6 -1.58 -5.86 14.80
C GLY A 6 -2.87 -5.06 14.64
N LEU A 7 -2.91 -3.79 15.04
CA LEU A 7 -4.08 -2.94 14.83
C LEU A 7 -4.10 -2.36 13.41
N ALA A 8 -4.20 -3.25 12.43
CA ALA A 8 -4.41 -2.94 11.03
C ALA A 8 -5.35 -3.97 10.42
N GLY A 9 -6.27 -3.52 9.59
CA GLY A 9 -7.23 -4.38 8.91
C GLY A 9 -8.00 -3.61 7.85
N LEU A 10 -8.66 -4.34 6.96
CA LEU A 10 -9.52 -3.78 5.94
C LEU A 10 -10.92 -3.52 6.50
N PHE A 11 -11.45 -2.33 6.23
CA PHE A 11 -12.85 -2.01 6.37
C PHE A 11 -13.42 -1.85 4.95
N ILE A 12 -14.19 -2.84 4.51
CA ILE A 12 -14.72 -2.91 3.14
C ILE A 12 -16.10 -2.26 3.14
N VAL A 13 -16.31 -1.34 2.21
CA VAL A 13 -17.60 -0.71 1.93
C VAL A 13 -18.03 -1.15 0.54
N ALA A 14 -19.21 -1.67 0.41
CA ALA A 14 -19.84 -2.00 -0.85
C ALA A 14 -21.13 -1.17 -1.03
N ASP A 15 -21.53 -0.91 -2.25
CA ASP A 15 -22.74 -0.19 -2.61
C ASP A 15 -23.48 -0.89 -3.75
N GLU A 16 -24.69 -0.38 -4.07
CA GLU A 16 -25.53 -0.93 -5.12
C GLU A 16 -24.90 -0.78 -6.53
N GLU A 17 -24.00 0.17 -6.74
CA GLU A 17 -23.30 0.36 -8.02
C GLU A 17 -22.24 -0.73 -8.22
N GLU A 18 -21.54 -1.13 -7.15
CA GLU A 18 -20.59 -2.25 -7.20
C GLU A 18 -21.31 -3.59 -7.42
N ASP A 19 -22.48 -3.80 -6.81
CA ASP A 19 -23.24 -5.06 -6.90
C ASP A 19 -23.64 -5.41 -8.34
N ILE A 20 -23.87 -4.42 -9.22
CA ILE A 20 -24.25 -4.65 -10.62
C ILE A 20 -23.06 -4.96 -11.55
N LEU A 21 -21.82 -4.79 -11.08
CA LEU A 21 -20.62 -5.01 -11.89
C LEU A 21 -20.24 -6.49 -12.05
N GLU A 22 -20.90 -7.38 -11.32
CA GLU A 22 -20.60 -8.81 -11.32
C GLU A 22 -19.12 -9.13 -11.02
N LEU A 23 -18.46 -8.32 -10.18
CA LEU A 23 -17.10 -8.59 -9.71
C LEU A 23 -17.09 -9.84 -8.81
N PRO A 24 -15.93 -10.52 -8.66
CA PRO A 24 -15.80 -11.65 -7.74
C PRO A 24 -16.26 -11.29 -6.34
N THR A 25 -17.07 -12.13 -5.72
CA THR A 25 -17.64 -11.96 -4.37
C THR A 25 -17.45 -13.20 -3.51
N GLY A 26 -17.70 -13.10 -2.20
CA GLY A 26 -17.61 -14.22 -1.28
C GLY A 26 -16.19 -14.82 -1.22
N ASP A 27 -16.07 -16.12 -1.45
CA ASP A 27 -14.77 -16.84 -1.41
C ASP A 27 -13.81 -16.42 -2.53
N TYR A 28 -14.23 -15.59 -3.47
CA TYR A 28 -13.43 -15.11 -4.58
C TYR A 28 -13.05 -13.63 -4.46
N ASP A 29 -13.48 -12.95 -3.40
CA ASP A 29 -13.10 -11.58 -2.99
C ASP A 29 -12.23 -11.69 -1.73
N ILE A 30 -10.91 -11.66 -1.91
CA ILE A 30 -9.93 -12.05 -0.90
C ILE A 30 -9.24 -10.82 -0.30
N PRO A 31 -9.53 -10.45 0.95
CA PRO A 31 -8.78 -9.42 1.66
C PRO A 31 -7.42 -9.94 2.12
N LEU A 32 -6.35 -9.22 1.80
CA LEU A 32 -4.97 -9.57 2.09
C LEU A 32 -4.25 -8.39 2.77
N VAL A 33 -3.95 -8.51 4.04
CA VAL A 33 -3.16 -7.52 4.80
C VAL A 33 -1.71 -7.97 4.80
N ILE A 34 -0.84 -7.22 4.13
CA ILE A 34 0.60 -7.46 4.06
C ILE A 34 1.26 -6.69 5.20
N GLN A 35 2.05 -7.36 6.01
CA GLN A 35 2.75 -6.75 7.15
C GLN A 35 4.14 -7.30 7.27
N ASP A 36 5.07 -6.50 7.77
CA ASP A 36 6.39 -6.97 8.17
C ASP A 36 6.56 -6.94 9.69
N ARG A 37 7.19 -7.97 10.24
CA ARG A 37 7.38 -8.18 11.68
C ARG A 37 8.75 -8.78 11.94
N SER A 38 9.29 -8.53 13.13
CA SER A 38 10.41 -9.28 13.70
C SER A 38 9.97 -9.97 14.98
N PHE A 39 10.49 -11.16 15.20
CA PHE A 39 10.20 -11.98 16.38
C PHE A 39 11.52 -12.39 17.04
N ASP A 40 11.52 -12.50 18.38
CA ASP A 40 12.62 -13.08 19.12
C ASP A 40 12.57 -14.62 19.15
N GLU A 41 13.51 -15.24 19.85
CA GLU A 41 13.61 -16.68 19.98
C GLU A 41 12.39 -17.33 20.70
N ASP A 42 11.64 -16.54 21.46
CA ASP A 42 10.41 -16.95 22.15
C ASP A 42 9.14 -16.61 21.34
N ASN A 43 9.28 -16.22 20.06
CA ASN A 43 8.20 -15.77 19.17
C ASN A 43 7.44 -14.55 19.69
N GLN A 44 8.08 -13.68 20.48
CA GLN A 44 7.51 -12.41 20.88
C GLN A 44 7.85 -11.32 19.86
N LEU A 45 6.91 -10.38 19.63
CA LEU A 45 7.13 -9.27 18.73
C LEU A 45 8.27 -8.37 19.21
N VAL A 46 9.24 -8.14 18.34
CA VAL A 46 10.33 -7.19 18.55
C VAL A 46 10.07 -5.94 17.71
N TYR A 47 9.84 -4.80 18.36
CA TYR A 47 9.61 -3.54 17.65
C TYR A 47 10.83 -2.64 17.64
N ILE A 48 11.49 -2.43 18.76
CA ILE A 48 12.72 -1.67 18.84
C ILE A 48 13.62 -2.41 19.80
N SER A 49 14.62 -3.11 19.27
CA SER A 49 15.64 -3.78 20.08
C SER A 49 16.97 -3.04 19.96
N GLY A 50 17.73 -3.02 21.03
CA GLY A 50 19.07 -2.43 21.05
C GLY A 50 19.18 -1.15 21.87
N GLY A 51 20.37 -0.53 21.84
CA GLY A 51 20.69 0.66 22.62
C GLY A 51 20.07 1.94 22.07
N MET A 52 20.33 3.05 22.75
CA MET A 52 19.79 4.38 22.42
C MET A 52 20.00 4.77 20.94
N MET A 53 21.11 4.37 20.33
CA MET A 53 21.41 4.63 18.92
C MET A 53 20.43 3.90 17.99
N SER A 54 20.14 2.62 18.25
CA SER A 54 19.17 1.82 17.46
C SER A 54 17.75 2.39 17.58
N GLN A 55 17.35 2.81 18.77
CA GLN A 55 16.05 3.46 19.00
C GLN A 55 15.93 4.79 18.23
N MET A 56 16.97 5.64 18.32
CA MET A 56 17.00 6.91 17.61
C MET A 56 16.92 6.69 16.08
N MET A 57 17.66 5.69 15.58
CA MET A 57 17.64 5.35 14.16
C MET A 57 16.27 4.84 13.68
N THR A 58 15.66 3.94 14.42
CA THR A 58 14.31 3.46 14.08
C THR A 58 13.27 4.59 14.10
N GLN A 59 13.42 5.57 14.99
CA GLN A 59 12.56 6.75 15.02
C GLN A 59 12.75 7.66 13.82
N MET A 60 13.98 7.79 13.32
CA MET A 60 14.29 8.66 12.18
C MET A 60 14.01 7.98 10.83
N MET A 61 14.28 6.66 10.72
CA MET A 61 14.31 5.92 9.46
C MET A 61 13.20 4.89 9.32
N GLY A 62 12.34 4.75 10.32
CA GLY A 62 11.30 3.73 10.35
C GLY A 62 11.80 2.35 10.75
N PHE A 63 10.89 1.41 10.91
CA PHE A 63 11.16 0.03 11.30
C PHE A 63 10.86 -0.91 10.13
N LEU A 64 11.81 -1.78 9.81
CA LEU A 64 11.67 -2.86 8.84
C LEU A 64 11.78 -4.20 9.54
N GLY A 65 10.74 -5.04 9.41
CA GLY A 65 10.72 -6.38 9.96
C GLY A 65 11.43 -7.41 9.07
N ASP A 66 11.83 -8.53 9.66
CA ASP A 66 12.54 -9.62 8.97
C ASP A 66 11.62 -10.69 8.38
N ASN A 67 10.34 -10.67 8.76
CA ASN A 67 9.33 -11.63 8.31
C ASN A 67 8.18 -10.88 7.66
N ILE A 68 7.77 -11.34 6.48
CA ILE A 68 6.57 -10.85 5.79
C ILE A 68 5.40 -11.74 6.17
N LEU A 69 4.32 -11.14 6.64
CA LEU A 69 3.09 -11.82 7.02
C LEU A 69 1.95 -11.42 6.08
N ILE A 70 1.13 -12.41 5.71
CA ILE A 70 -0.17 -12.18 5.07
C ILE A 70 -1.26 -12.61 6.06
N ASN A 71 -2.16 -11.68 6.40
CA ASN A 71 -3.22 -11.91 7.37
C ASN A 71 -2.70 -12.51 8.69
N GLY A 72 -1.49 -12.10 9.12
CA GLY A 72 -0.82 -12.56 10.34
C GLY A 72 -0.07 -13.88 10.23
N ASN A 73 0.00 -14.50 9.05
CA ASN A 73 0.67 -15.79 8.82
C ASN A 73 1.89 -15.58 7.89
N ASN A 74 3.07 -16.09 8.28
CA ASN A 74 4.30 -16.03 7.49
C ASN A 74 4.45 -17.15 6.44
N GLU A 75 3.60 -18.18 6.52
CA GLU A 75 3.55 -19.30 5.57
C GLU A 75 2.23 -19.31 4.78
N PHE A 76 1.62 -18.13 4.60
CA PHE A 76 0.34 -18.03 3.93
C PHE A 76 0.48 -18.37 2.44
N THR A 77 -0.37 -19.30 2.00
CA THR A 77 -0.57 -19.65 0.59
C THR A 77 -2.03 -19.50 0.22
N LEU A 78 -2.31 -19.17 -1.02
CA LEU A 78 -3.66 -19.03 -1.54
C LEU A 78 -3.93 -20.13 -2.57
N ASP A 79 -4.84 -21.03 -2.25
CA ASP A 79 -5.31 -22.03 -3.18
C ASP A 79 -6.48 -21.46 -3.99
N VAL A 80 -6.40 -21.52 -5.32
CA VAL A 80 -7.39 -20.93 -6.24
C VAL A 80 -7.89 -21.96 -7.24
N GLU A 81 -9.06 -21.67 -7.82
CA GLU A 81 -9.62 -22.37 -8.97
C GLU A 81 -9.23 -21.61 -10.27
N THR A 82 -9.40 -22.25 -11.43
CA THR A 82 -9.18 -21.64 -12.76
C THR A 82 -10.30 -20.66 -13.12
N ARG A 83 -10.35 -19.53 -12.40
CA ARG A 83 -11.35 -18.47 -12.54
C ARG A 83 -10.82 -17.12 -12.07
N ALA A 84 -11.62 -16.07 -12.22
CA ALA A 84 -11.28 -14.74 -11.74
C ALA A 84 -11.48 -14.60 -10.21
N TYR A 85 -10.57 -13.85 -9.60
CA TYR A 85 -10.57 -13.45 -8.19
C TYR A 85 -10.39 -11.95 -8.09
N ARG A 86 -10.91 -11.37 -7.02
CA ARG A 86 -10.59 -10.03 -6.57
C ARG A 86 -9.66 -10.14 -5.37
N LEU A 87 -8.46 -9.59 -5.47
CA LEU A 87 -7.52 -9.52 -4.36
C LEU A 87 -7.49 -8.08 -3.83
N ARG A 88 -7.89 -7.88 -2.57
CA ARG A 88 -7.88 -6.57 -1.91
C ARG A 88 -6.65 -6.48 -1.04
N LEU A 89 -5.62 -5.81 -1.51
CA LEU A 89 -4.33 -5.70 -0.82
C LEU A 89 -4.28 -4.44 0.04
N LEU A 90 -3.87 -4.59 1.29
CA LEU A 90 -3.53 -3.50 2.21
C LEU A 90 -2.07 -3.64 2.64
N ASN A 91 -1.29 -2.59 2.49
CA ASN A 91 -0.01 -2.50 3.19
C ASN A 91 -0.24 -2.09 4.65
N GLY A 92 -0.23 -3.06 5.55
CA GLY A 92 -0.36 -2.89 6.99
C GLY A 92 0.99 -2.79 7.72
N SER A 93 2.08 -2.51 7.02
CA SER A 93 3.40 -2.25 7.59
C SER A 93 3.51 -0.83 8.13
N ASN A 94 4.45 -0.59 9.04
CA ASN A 94 4.68 0.74 9.59
C ASN A 94 5.45 1.65 8.63
N PHE A 95 6.38 1.07 7.85
CA PHE A 95 7.32 1.84 7.04
C PHE A 95 7.62 1.18 5.69
N ARG A 96 7.55 -0.14 5.59
CA ARG A 96 7.93 -0.89 4.40
C ARG A 96 7.05 -0.56 3.21
N VAL A 97 7.68 -0.24 2.08
CA VAL A 97 7.04 -0.09 0.78
C VAL A 97 7.22 -1.39 0.01
N TYR A 98 6.19 -1.85 -0.66
CA TYR A 98 6.21 -3.02 -1.54
C TYR A 98 6.08 -2.59 -3.00
N LYS A 99 6.90 -3.16 -3.88
CA LYS A 99 6.75 -3.06 -5.33
C LYS A 99 6.24 -4.39 -5.86
N LEU A 100 4.94 -4.56 -5.90
CA LEU A 100 4.29 -5.83 -6.19
C LEU A 100 4.30 -6.16 -7.68
N GLY A 101 4.61 -7.40 -8.02
CA GLY A 101 4.52 -7.94 -9.38
C GLY A 101 4.57 -9.47 -9.36
N TRP A 102 3.98 -10.10 -10.39
CA TRP A 102 4.03 -11.55 -10.55
C TRP A 102 5.41 -12.02 -11.04
N ASP A 103 5.82 -13.20 -10.61
CA ASP A 103 7.10 -13.81 -10.98
C ASP A 103 7.17 -14.27 -12.44
N ASP A 104 6.03 -14.49 -13.08
CA ASP A 104 5.89 -14.79 -14.51
C ASP A 104 5.75 -13.55 -15.42
N ASN A 105 5.79 -12.35 -14.83
CA ASN A 105 5.59 -11.04 -15.46
C ASN A 105 4.18 -10.81 -16.04
N THR A 106 3.19 -11.60 -15.66
CA THR A 106 1.78 -11.28 -15.94
C THR A 106 1.44 -9.91 -15.36
N PRO A 107 0.83 -8.99 -16.13
CA PRO A 107 0.43 -7.69 -15.59
C PRO A 107 -0.54 -7.81 -14.41
N LEU A 108 -0.46 -6.85 -13.49
CA LEU A 108 -1.45 -6.65 -12.44
C LEU A 108 -2.59 -5.80 -13.00
N THR A 109 -3.78 -6.33 -13.08
CA THR A 109 -4.97 -5.57 -13.50
C THR A 109 -5.59 -4.89 -12.29
N VAL A 110 -5.32 -3.59 -12.16
CA VAL A 110 -5.82 -2.74 -11.07
C VAL A 110 -7.25 -2.32 -11.38
N ILE A 111 -8.17 -2.59 -10.46
CA ILE A 111 -9.59 -2.21 -10.57
C ILE A 111 -10.00 -1.18 -9.51
N GLY A 112 -9.23 -1.02 -8.44
CA GLY A 112 -9.50 -0.06 -7.37
C GLY A 112 -8.25 0.37 -6.62
N THR A 113 -8.36 1.49 -5.93
CA THR A 113 -7.32 2.07 -5.07
C THR A 113 -7.95 2.61 -3.78
N ASP A 114 -7.22 3.43 -3.02
CA ASP A 114 -7.70 4.06 -1.78
C ASP A 114 -9.03 4.81 -1.93
N GLY A 115 -9.29 5.35 -3.10
CA GLY A 115 -10.51 6.11 -3.40
C GLY A 115 -11.71 5.26 -3.84
N GLY A 116 -11.55 3.94 -3.94
CA GLY A 116 -12.56 3.02 -4.46
C GLY A 116 -12.24 2.51 -5.87
N LEU A 117 -13.28 2.07 -6.60
CA LEU A 117 -13.11 1.57 -7.96
C LEU A 117 -12.62 2.65 -8.93
N LEU A 118 -11.74 2.27 -9.83
CA LEU A 118 -11.32 3.11 -10.96
C LEU A 118 -12.48 3.23 -11.97
N GLU A 119 -12.40 4.17 -12.89
CA GLU A 119 -13.37 4.28 -13.99
C GLU A 119 -13.27 3.09 -14.94
N THR A 120 -12.03 2.65 -15.22
CA THR A 120 -11.73 1.51 -16.09
C THR A 120 -10.57 0.71 -15.50
N PRO A 121 -10.51 -0.61 -15.75
CA PRO A 121 -9.35 -1.42 -15.36
C PRO A 121 -8.05 -0.91 -16.00
N ILE A 122 -6.94 -1.04 -15.27
CA ILE A 122 -5.62 -0.61 -15.76
C ILE A 122 -4.60 -1.72 -15.52
N ASP A 123 -3.99 -2.21 -16.58
CA ASP A 123 -2.87 -3.14 -16.49
C ASP A 123 -1.57 -2.44 -16.13
N ARG A 124 -0.86 -3.00 -15.15
CA ARG A 124 0.43 -2.49 -14.68
C ARG A 124 1.45 -3.64 -14.57
N PRO A 125 2.69 -3.45 -15.00
CA PRO A 125 3.76 -4.45 -14.81
C PRO A 125 4.11 -4.61 -13.32
N TYR A 126 3.83 -3.63 -12.51
CA TYR A 126 3.95 -3.63 -11.05
C TYR A 126 3.08 -2.53 -10.44
N VAL A 127 2.81 -2.67 -9.14
CA VAL A 127 2.16 -1.65 -8.30
C VAL A 127 3.04 -1.39 -7.09
N THR A 128 3.31 -0.11 -6.80
CA THR A 128 3.95 0.30 -5.56
C THR A 128 2.88 0.54 -4.50
N LEU A 129 3.09 0.00 -3.31
CA LEU A 129 2.13 0.06 -2.20
C LEU A 129 2.85 0.56 -0.95
N SER A 130 2.62 1.82 -0.58
CA SER A 130 3.16 2.46 0.62
C SER A 130 2.34 2.09 1.86
N PRO A 131 2.87 2.29 3.08
CA PRO A 131 2.11 2.00 4.30
C PRO A 131 0.75 2.68 4.34
N GLY A 132 -0.29 1.89 4.60
CA GLY A 132 -1.68 2.33 4.64
C GLY A 132 -2.39 2.36 3.29
N GLU A 133 -1.68 2.27 2.17
CA GLU A 133 -2.30 2.21 0.84
C GLU A 133 -2.99 0.87 0.59
N ARG A 134 -4.05 0.92 -0.19
CA ARG A 134 -4.83 -0.23 -0.65
C ARG A 134 -4.86 -0.27 -2.17
N VAL A 135 -4.93 -1.47 -2.70
CA VAL A 135 -5.16 -1.72 -4.12
C VAL A 135 -6.04 -2.94 -4.29
N ASP A 136 -7.02 -2.83 -5.17
CA ASP A 136 -7.84 -3.96 -5.59
C ASP A 136 -7.37 -4.43 -6.96
N LEU A 137 -7.10 -5.73 -7.05
CA LEU A 137 -6.66 -6.39 -8.26
C LEU A 137 -7.73 -7.38 -8.75
N TRP A 138 -7.99 -7.36 -10.04
CA TRP A 138 -8.62 -8.46 -10.74
C TRP A 138 -7.52 -9.43 -11.19
N VAL A 139 -7.63 -10.69 -10.81
CA VAL A 139 -6.67 -11.73 -11.21
C VAL A 139 -7.45 -12.90 -11.81
N ASP A 140 -7.23 -13.16 -13.09
CA ASP A 140 -7.88 -14.28 -13.79
C ASP A 140 -6.93 -15.47 -13.95
N PHE A 141 -7.23 -16.55 -13.25
CA PHE A 141 -6.47 -17.79 -13.31
C PHE A 141 -7.01 -18.80 -14.34
N SER A 142 -7.99 -18.44 -15.19
CA SER A 142 -8.59 -19.36 -16.16
C SER A 142 -7.62 -19.89 -17.20
N SER A 143 -6.57 -19.15 -17.52
CA SER A 143 -5.50 -19.55 -18.44
C SER A 143 -4.45 -20.49 -17.84
N TYR A 144 -4.43 -20.66 -16.52
CA TYR A 144 -3.47 -21.50 -15.83
C TYR A 144 -3.99 -22.94 -15.66
N SER A 145 -3.11 -23.92 -15.75
CA SER A 145 -3.46 -25.32 -15.53
C SER A 145 -3.52 -25.64 -14.03
N VAL A 146 -4.36 -26.58 -13.63
CA VAL A 146 -4.31 -27.16 -12.28
C VAL A 146 -2.91 -27.72 -12.01
N GLY A 147 -2.34 -27.37 -10.85
CA GLY A 147 -0.96 -27.66 -10.47
C GLY A 147 0.03 -26.52 -10.78
N SER A 148 -0.40 -25.45 -11.47
CA SER A 148 0.43 -24.25 -11.62
C SER A 148 0.60 -23.53 -10.29
N GLN A 149 1.75 -22.89 -10.11
CA GLN A 149 2.07 -22.05 -8.97
C GLN A 149 2.59 -20.70 -9.47
N LEU A 150 2.12 -19.63 -8.88
CA LEU A 150 2.56 -18.26 -9.13
C LEU A 150 3.00 -17.62 -7.82
N THR A 151 3.95 -16.70 -7.90
CA THR A 151 4.39 -15.94 -6.74
C THR A 151 4.22 -14.44 -6.98
N LEU A 152 3.42 -13.80 -6.14
CA LEU A 152 3.44 -12.34 -6.03
C LEU A 152 4.68 -11.98 -5.22
N LYS A 153 5.54 -11.13 -5.78
CA LYS A 153 6.80 -10.68 -5.16
C LYS A 153 6.78 -9.20 -4.87
N SER A 154 7.60 -8.76 -3.93
CA SER A 154 8.13 -7.42 -3.94
C SER A 154 9.34 -7.40 -4.85
N LEU A 155 9.24 -6.68 -5.98
CA LEU A 155 10.29 -6.53 -6.98
C LEU A 155 11.36 -5.56 -6.46
N PRO A 156 12.61 -5.64 -6.98
CA PRO A 156 13.64 -4.72 -6.57
C PRO A 156 13.33 -3.28 -7.02
N PHE A 157 13.70 -2.30 -6.19
CA PHE A 157 13.59 -0.89 -6.51
C PHE A 157 14.62 -0.07 -5.73
N THR A 158 14.89 1.14 -6.22
CA THR A 158 15.76 2.14 -5.60
C THR A 158 14.99 3.47 -5.47
N GLY A 159 15.43 4.35 -4.58
CA GLY A 159 14.89 5.72 -4.48
C GLY A 159 13.92 5.97 -3.32
N VAL A 160 13.57 4.95 -2.51
CA VAL A 160 12.90 5.13 -1.21
C VAL A 160 13.92 4.96 -0.08
N GLU A 161 15.17 5.12 -0.42
CA GLU A 161 16.28 4.99 0.51
C GLU A 161 16.41 6.26 1.34
N MET A 162 15.70 6.30 2.45
CA MET A 162 16.09 7.20 3.55
C MET A 162 17.30 6.62 4.34
N GLY A 163 18.07 5.72 3.76
CA GLY A 163 19.06 4.93 4.45
C GLY A 163 20.49 4.93 3.92
N GLY A 164 20.79 5.58 2.82
CA GLY A 164 22.07 5.36 2.16
C GLY A 164 23.24 6.20 2.63
N THR A 165 23.08 7.42 3.03
CA THR A 165 24.25 8.24 3.44
C THR A 165 23.78 9.45 4.23
N MET A 166 23.60 9.31 5.53
CA MET A 166 23.58 10.47 6.38
C MET A 166 24.98 11.09 6.44
N MET A 167 25.04 12.41 6.28
CA MET A 167 26.17 13.30 6.46
C MET A 167 27.46 12.63 6.96
N GLY A 168 28.40 12.34 6.06
CA GLY A 168 29.73 11.94 6.42
C GLY A 168 30.20 10.55 6.01
N GLY A 169 29.46 9.80 5.19
CA GLY A 169 29.96 8.54 4.63
C GLY A 169 30.01 7.37 5.62
N MET A 170 29.27 7.40 6.70
CA MET A 170 29.09 6.23 7.55
C MET A 170 28.06 5.29 6.89
N GLU A 171 28.48 4.07 6.55
CA GLU A 171 27.57 2.99 6.25
C GLU A 171 26.73 2.69 7.50
N MET A 172 25.43 2.74 7.36
CA MET A 172 24.51 2.44 8.45
C MET A 172 24.42 0.93 8.63
N PRO A 173 24.43 0.41 9.84
CA PRO A 173 24.25 -1.01 10.06
C PRO A 173 22.86 -1.41 9.55
N GLU A 174 22.79 -2.42 8.69
CA GLU A 174 21.54 -3.06 8.30
C GLU A 174 20.86 -3.60 9.57
N THR A 175 19.65 -3.13 9.83
CA THR A 175 18.87 -3.54 11.03
C THR A 175 17.91 -4.68 10.72
N THR A 176 17.87 -5.15 9.46
CA THR A 176 16.95 -6.19 8.98
C THR A 176 17.66 -7.10 7.98
N THR A 177 17.22 -8.36 7.90
CA THR A 177 17.64 -9.32 6.86
C THR A 177 16.90 -9.08 5.53
N LEU A 178 15.85 -8.24 5.52
CA LEU A 178 15.08 -7.83 4.36
C LEU A 178 15.16 -6.31 4.17
N PRO A 179 16.26 -5.78 3.63
CA PRO A 179 16.39 -4.34 3.34
C PRO A 179 15.30 -3.85 2.40
N GLN A 180 14.96 -2.56 2.52
CA GLN A 180 14.00 -1.91 1.62
C GLN A 180 14.51 -1.98 0.17
N GLY A 181 13.62 -2.32 -0.77
CA GLY A 181 13.95 -2.40 -2.19
C GLY A 181 14.65 -3.69 -2.64
N THR A 182 14.86 -4.67 -1.77
CA THR A 182 15.31 -6.01 -2.17
C THR A 182 14.13 -6.85 -2.68
N GLU A 183 14.43 -7.87 -3.52
CA GLU A 183 13.42 -8.80 -4.01
C GLU A 183 13.16 -9.91 -2.98
N TYR A 184 11.87 -10.20 -2.73
CA TYR A 184 11.43 -11.32 -1.90
C TYR A 184 9.99 -11.73 -2.22
N PRO A 185 9.59 -13.00 -1.94
CA PRO A 185 8.21 -13.45 -2.11
C PRO A 185 7.27 -12.79 -1.09
N ILE A 186 6.05 -12.50 -1.53
CA ILE A 186 4.96 -11.98 -0.70
C ILE A 186 3.89 -13.05 -0.51
N LEU A 187 3.39 -13.62 -1.61
CA LEU A 187 2.28 -14.56 -1.61
C LEU A 187 2.51 -15.64 -2.67
N THR A 188 2.36 -16.89 -2.27
CA THR A 188 2.30 -18.02 -3.20
C THR A 188 0.85 -18.39 -3.48
N VAL A 189 0.49 -18.48 -4.77
CA VAL A 189 -0.82 -18.90 -5.24
C VAL A 189 -0.70 -20.24 -5.94
N ASN A 190 -1.53 -21.21 -5.53
CA ASN A 190 -1.60 -22.53 -6.14
C ASN A 190 -2.92 -22.69 -6.88
N VAL A 191 -2.89 -23.07 -8.15
CA VAL A 191 -4.10 -23.42 -8.90
C VAL A 191 -4.43 -24.88 -8.64
N VAL A 192 -5.47 -25.13 -7.83
CA VAL A 192 -5.75 -26.47 -7.30
C VAL A 192 -6.95 -27.16 -7.92
N LYS A 193 -7.82 -26.42 -8.60
CA LYS A 193 -9.08 -26.96 -9.12
C LYS A 193 -9.55 -26.23 -10.38
N GLU A 194 -10.15 -26.97 -11.29
CA GLU A 194 -10.84 -26.40 -12.45
C GLU A 194 -12.19 -25.76 -12.05
N SER A 195 -12.49 -24.62 -12.65
CA SER A 195 -13.77 -23.94 -12.56
C SER A 195 -14.39 -23.79 -13.94
N ALA A 196 -15.70 -23.92 -14.05
CA ALA A 196 -16.45 -23.64 -15.27
C ALA A 196 -16.93 -22.18 -15.32
N ASP A 197 -16.51 -21.34 -14.40
CA ASP A 197 -16.88 -19.94 -14.35
C ASP A 197 -16.27 -19.15 -15.50
N THR A 198 -17.06 -18.26 -16.09
CA THR A 198 -16.69 -17.42 -17.24
C THR A 198 -16.88 -15.94 -16.94
N LEU A 199 -16.67 -15.54 -15.67
CA LEU A 199 -16.76 -14.15 -15.27
C LEU A 199 -15.81 -13.32 -16.11
N SER A 200 -16.26 -12.20 -16.64
CA SER A 200 -15.45 -11.27 -17.42
C SER A 200 -15.35 -9.92 -16.73
N LEU A 201 -14.17 -9.33 -16.77
CA LEU A 201 -13.93 -8.01 -16.22
C LEU A 201 -14.71 -6.96 -17.01
N PRO A 202 -15.56 -6.13 -16.37
CA PRO A 202 -16.21 -5.01 -17.03
C PRO A 202 -15.22 -3.97 -17.55
N ASP A 203 -15.50 -3.39 -18.73
CA ASP A 203 -14.70 -2.30 -19.30
C ASP A 203 -14.83 -1.00 -18.50
N GLN A 204 -16.00 -0.77 -17.88
CA GLN A 204 -16.27 0.40 -17.03
C GLN A 204 -16.68 -0.07 -15.63
N LEU A 205 -16.00 0.45 -14.61
CA LEU A 205 -16.20 0.08 -13.21
C LEU A 205 -16.91 1.16 -12.40
N SER A 206 -16.72 2.42 -12.74
CA SER A 206 -17.34 3.55 -12.05
C SER A 206 -17.43 4.78 -12.95
N THR A 207 -18.08 5.82 -12.44
CA THR A 207 -18.07 7.16 -13.03
C THR A 207 -17.60 8.14 -11.97
N ILE A 208 -16.46 8.81 -12.22
CA ILE A 208 -15.86 9.75 -11.28
C ILE A 208 -16.15 11.17 -11.73
N GLU A 209 -16.88 11.93 -10.91
CA GLU A 209 -17.05 13.37 -11.13
C GLU A 209 -15.71 14.08 -10.94
N ARG A 210 -15.30 14.85 -11.97
CA ARG A 210 -14.03 15.57 -11.96
C ARG A 210 -14.27 17.05 -11.78
N TYR A 211 -13.74 17.59 -10.71
CA TYR A 211 -13.70 19.03 -10.50
C TYR A 211 -12.69 19.69 -11.43
N GLN A 212 -13.00 20.92 -11.87
CA GLN A 212 -12.09 21.74 -12.66
C GLN A 212 -11.48 22.82 -11.78
N ALA A 213 -10.19 23.09 -11.96
CA ALA A 213 -9.51 24.16 -11.21
C ALA A 213 -10.15 25.54 -11.43
N SER A 214 -10.77 25.75 -12.60
CA SER A 214 -11.53 26.98 -12.92
C SER A 214 -12.75 27.21 -12.03
N ASP A 215 -13.29 26.15 -11.43
CA ASP A 215 -14.49 26.20 -10.58
C ASP A 215 -14.15 26.53 -9.13
N ALA A 216 -12.85 26.57 -8.79
CA ALA A 216 -12.37 26.89 -7.47
C ALA A 216 -12.51 28.38 -7.14
N VAL A 217 -12.84 28.67 -5.87
CA VAL A 217 -12.99 30.05 -5.40
C VAL A 217 -11.68 30.85 -5.44
N ASN A 218 -10.55 30.18 -5.57
CA ASN A 218 -9.20 30.75 -5.61
C ASN A 218 -8.42 30.33 -6.87
N SER A 219 -9.09 30.02 -7.98
CA SER A 219 -8.49 29.56 -9.22
C SER A 219 -7.35 30.44 -9.76
N GLU A 220 -7.47 31.79 -9.57
CA GLU A 220 -6.47 32.77 -9.99
C GLU A 220 -5.32 32.95 -8.99
N SER A 221 -5.50 32.48 -7.74
CA SER A 221 -4.52 32.63 -6.65
C SER A 221 -4.57 31.41 -5.76
N PRO A 222 -3.92 30.32 -6.18
CA PRO A 222 -3.87 29.09 -5.41
C PRO A 222 -3.39 29.31 -3.96
N ARG A 223 -3.90 28.53 -3.04
CA ARG A 223 -3.39 28.50 -1.68
C ARG A 223 -2.05 27.75 -1.66
N VAL A 224 -0.98 28.43 -1.30
CA VAL A 224 0.36 27.87 -1.29
C VAL A 224 0.65 27.23 0.07
N PHE A 225 1.17 26.01 0.04
CA PHE A 225 1.69 25.28 1.18
C PHE A 225 3.19 24.99 0.98
N GLU A 226 4.03 25.69 1.73
CA GLU A 226 5.47 25.44 1.74
C GLU A 226 5.80 24.28 2.68
N ILE A 227 6.40 23.22 2.15
CA ILE A 227 6.89 22.07 2.94
C ILE A 227 8.38 22.23 3.14
N ALA A 228 8.82 22.50 4.36
CA ALA A 228 10.22 22.72 4.67
C ALA A 228 10.67 21.97 5.91
N MET A 229 11.98 21.70 6.00
CA MET A 229 12.60 21.20 7.22
C MET A 229 13.34 22.35 7.91
N ILE A 230 12.86 22.75 9.08
CA ILE A 230 13.45 23.81 9.90
C ILE A 230 13.94 23.21 11.22
N ASN A 231 15.22 23.33 11.50
CA ASN A 231 15.85 22.75 12.70
C ASN A 231 15.52 21.24 12.90
N GLU A 232 15.63 20.47 11.82
CA GLU A 232 15.34 19.02 11.79
C GLU A 232 13.86 18.63 12.04
N ILE A 233 12.96 19.60 12.01
CA ILE A 233 11.51 19.41 12.15
C ILE A 233 10.82 19.76 10.82
N TRP A 234 9.97 18.86 10.33
CA TRP A 234 9.11 19.14 9.19
C TRP A 234 8.06 20.20 9.55
N THR A 235 7.92 21.18 8.70
CA THR A 235 6.97 22.29 8.85
C THR A 235 6.12 22.46 7.61
N LEU A 236 4.89 22.93 7.80
CA LEU A 236 3.99 23.40 6.77
C LEU A 236 3.81 24.90 6.97
N ASN A 237 4.21 25.71 5.97
CA ASN A 237 4.22 27.17 6.08
C ASN A 237 4.98 27.70 7.33
N GLY A 238 6.06 27.01 7.72
CA GLY A 238 6.87 27.35 8.89
C GLY A 238 6.31 26.87 10.24
N TYR A 239 5.14 26.24 10.27
CA TYR A 239 4.55 25.67 11.50
C TYR A 239 4.81 24.19 11.59
N SER A 240 5.24 23.69 12.75
CA SER A 240 5.26 22.27 13.08
C SER A 240 3.85 21.78 13.41
N TYR A 241 3.62 20.48 13.21
CA TYR A 241 2.32 19.89 13.57
C TYR A 241 2.08 19.98 15.08
N GLU A 242 0.94 20.53 15.46
CA GLU A 242 0.39 20.51 16.81
C GLU A 242 -1.08 20.05 16.76
N MET A 243 -1.46 19.11 17.63
CA MET A 243 -2.75 18.44 17.54
C MET A 243 -3.96 19.39 17.69
N ASP A 244 -3.83 20.40 18.54
CA ASP A 244 -4.91 21.33 18.90
C ASP A 244 -4.72 22.73 18.31
N ALA A 245 -3.67 22.95 17.50
CA ALA A 245 -3.41 24.24 16.86
C ALA A 245 -3.74 24.17 15.37
N VAL A 246 -4.49 25.15 14.88
CA VAL A 246 -4.81 25.35 13.47
C VAL A 246 -4.42 26.76 13.08
N ALA A 247 -3.53 26.89 12.11
CA ALA A 247 -3.16 28.21 11.57
C ALA A 247 -4.29 28.79 10.70
N GLU A 248 -4.41 30.11 10.66
CA GLU A 248 -5.48 30.78 9.91
C GLU A 248 -5.50 30.42 8.43
N ASN A 249 -4.31 30.21 7.83
CA ASN A 249 -4.16 29.79 6.44
C ASN A 249 -4.45 28.32 6.17
N GLU A 250 -4.71 27.51 7.21
CA GLU A 250 -5.12 26.11 7.11
C GLU A 250 -6.65 25.96 7.12
N ILE A 251 -7.38 27.03 7.45
CA ILE A 251 -8.84 26.99 7.53
C ILE A 251 -9.43 27.04 6.12
N VAL A 252 -10.25 26.02 5.80
CA VAL A 252 -10.98 25.91 4.54
C VAL A 252 -12.47 26.07 4.82
N LYS A 253 -13.15 26.84 3.98
CA LYS A 253 -14.60 27.02 4.09
C LYS A 253 -15.32 25.77 3.55
N ALA A 254 -16.15 25.15 4.37
CA ALA A 254 -16.96 24.01 3.93
C ALA A 254 -17.86 24.36 2.74
N GLY A 255 -17.96 23.43 1.77
CA GLY A 255 -18.75 23.61 0.55
C GLY A 255 -18.11 24.51 -0.51
N THR A 256 -16.79 24.76 -0.41
CA THR A 256 -16.02 25.45 -1.46
C THR A 256 -15.00 24.49 -2.06
N LEU A 257 -14.70 24.67 -3.34
CA LEU A 257 -13.58 24.07 -4.05
C LEU A 257 -12.40 25.04 -4.02
N GLU A 258 -11.21 24.57 -3.68
CA GLU A 258 -9.99 25.38 -3.69
C GLU A 258 -8.89 24.69 -4.51
N VAL A 259 -8.02 25.46 -5.14
CA VAL A 259 -6.75 25.01 -5.71
C VAL A 259 -5.66 25.19 -4.65
N TRP A 260 -4.90 24.12 -4.38
CA TRP A 260 -3.76 24.13 -3.48
C TRP A 260 -2.48 23.85 -4.27
N GLU A 261 -1.41 24.55 -3.93
CA GLU A 261 -0.08 24.40 -4.52
C GLU A 261 0.90 24.06 -3.40
N PHE A 262 1.58 22.93 -3.54
CA PHE A 262 2.63 22.50 -2.61
C PHE A 262 4.00 22.82 -3.19
N VAL A 263 4.87 23.51 -2.43
CA VAL A 263 6.20 23.97 -2.84
C VAL A 263 7.27 23.58 -1.83
#